data_76d4ac0a8adfc092c2875737991616d4
#
_entry.id   76d4ac0a8adfc092c2875737991616d4
#
_cell.length_a   1.000
_cell.length_b   1.000
_cell.length_c   1.000
_cell.angle_alpha   90.00
_cell.angle_beta   90.00
_cell.angle_gamma   90.00
#
_symmetry.space_group_name_H-M   'P 1'
#
loop_
_entity.id
_entity.type
_entity.pdbx_description
1 polymer ?
#
loop_
_entity_poly.entity_id
_entity_poly.type
_entity_poly.pdbx_seq_one_letter_code
_entity_poly.pdbx_strand_id
1 'polypeptide(L)'
;MKTKKKLLSLIALLLVQLGVHADEWIRINQLGYLPQSIKVAVFMSEEGTSLSQFQLVDAYTGKVVQTFDQLKETGSIGNMKGTYRLNFSDYTIPGVYYLKAGNAVSPRFPINTQVYNGTADFLLNYMRQQRCGYNPFTKDSCHVHDAYIVYHPTKSGQPLDVRGGWHDAADYLQYTTTSANAIYQMLFAYQQNPQAFGDAYDADGHKGANGIPDIVDEIKWGLDWLNRMNPEPGELYNQIADDRDHAGMRLPQDCLVDYGYGKGKGRPVYYCSGEPQVRGKFINATTGVASTAGKFASCFALGARVLKDFYPEFAALIGSKADAAYQYPDFPDLPPRCRHSWDPGGKSPSAAPLPSIHRCSLYLFAGLRFLL
;
A
#
# COMPACT_ATOMS: atom_id res chain seq x y z
N MET A 1 -63.51 -18.87 -18.60
CA MET A 1 -62.91 -18.90 -17.25
C MET A 1 -61.95 -20.05 -17.06
N LYS A 2 -62.10 -21.24 -17.59
CA LYS A 2 -61.20 -22.39 -17.40
C LYS A 2 -59.82 -22.21 -18.06
N THR A 3 -59.68 -21.49 -19.18
CA THR A 3 -58.43 -21.26 -19.91
C THR A 3 -57.56 -20.25 -19.23
N LYS A 4 -58.11 -19.18 -18.62
CA LYS A 4 -57.34 -18.18 -17.86
C LYS A 4 -56.71 -18.76 -16.57
N LYS A 5 -57.46 -19.71 -15.91
CA LYS A 5 -56.90 -20.38 -14.71
C LYS A 5 -55.75 -21.31 -15.05
N LYS A 6 -55.78 -22.00 -16.20
CA LYS A 6 -54.67 -22.86 -16.66
C LYS A 6 -53.46 -22.06 -17.05
N LEU A 7 -53.63 -20.87 -17.65
CA LEU A 7 -52.50 -19.97 -18.00
C LEU A 7 -51.85 -19.36 -16.77
N LEU A 8 -52.62 -18.95 -15.75
CA LEU A 8 -52.08 -18.47 -14.48
C LEU A 8 -51.32 -19.57 -13.70
N SER A 9 -51.82 -20.81 -13.72
CA SER A 9 -51.12 -21.94 -13.10
C SER A 9 -49.79 -22.27 -13.82
N LEU A 10 -49.73 -22.12 -15.15
CA LEU A 10 -48.53 -22.36 -15.93
C LEU A 10 -47.49 -21.26 -15.69
N ILE A 11 -47.92 -19.99 -15.58
CA ILE A 11 -47.06 -18.85 -15.24
C ILE A 11 -46.55 -18.97 -13.80
N ALA A 12 -47.39 -19.41 -12.85
CA ALA A 12 -46.97 -19.66 -11.47
C ALA A 12 -45.96 -20.83 -11.37
N LEU A 13 -46.12 -21.87 -12.21
CA LEU A 13 -45.17 -22.98 -12.29
C LEU A 13 -43.82 -22.56 -12.93
N LEU A 14 -43.84 -21.65 -13.92
CA LEU A 14 -42.64 -21.09 -14.52
C LEU A 14 -41.88 -20.11 -13.56
N LEU A 15 -42.60 -19.38 -12.72
CA LEU A 15 -42.02 -18.49 -11.72
C LEU A 15 -41.39 -19.24 -10.54
N VAL A 16 -41.83 -20.46 -10.25
CA VAL A 16 -41.22 -21.32 -9.22
C VAL A 16 -39.93 -21.98 -9.69
N GLN A 17 -39.62 -21.95 -10.98
CA GLN A 17 -38.35 -22.44 -11.53
C GLN A 17 -37.26 -21.35 -11.67
N LEU A 18 -37.52 -20.11 -11.29
CA LEU A 18 -36.47 -19.17 -10.96
C LEU A 18 -35.93 -19.56 -9.59
N GLY A 19 -35.22 -20.69 -9.56
CA GLY A 19 -34.50 -21.10 -8.39
C GLY A 19 -33.65 -19.91 -7.92
N VAL A 20 -33.82 -19.50 -6.68
CA VAL A 20 -32.86 -18.67 -6.00
C VAL A 20 -31.55 -19.45 -6.05
N HIS A 21 -30.75 -19.20 -7.09
CA HIS A 21 -29.38 -19.73 -7.07
C HIS A 21 -28.69 -19.04 -5.92
N ALA A 22 -28.38 -19.82 -4.89
CA ALA A 22 -27.45 -19.38 -3.86
C ALA A 22 -26.19 -18.85 -4.55
N ASP A 23 -25.88 -17.58 -4.29
CA ASP A 23 -24.71 -16.99 -4.90
C ASP A 23 -23.45 -17.62 -4.27
N GLU A 24 -22.70 -18.30 -5.13
CA GLU A 24 -21.47 -19.00 -4.79
C GLU A 24 -20.32 -18.46 -5.63
N TRP A 25 -19.17 -18.26 -5.00
CA TRP A 25 -17.99 -17.74 -5.69
C TRP A 25 -16.73 -18.52 -5.32
N ILE A 26 -15.82 -18.58 -6.27
CA ILE A 26 -14.42 -18.98 -6.01
C ILE A 26 -13.51 -17.79 -6.30
N ARG A 27 -12.77 -17.33 -5.29
CA ARG A 27 -11.75 -16.31 -5.40
C ARG A 27 -10.37 -16.96 -5.50
N ILE A 28 -9.59 -16.46 -6.44
CA ILE A 28 -8.25 -16.98 -6.77
C ILE A 28 -7.26 -15.82 -6.84
N ASN A 29 -5.97 -16.13 -6.86
CA ASN A 29 -4.99 -15.18 -7.35
C ASN A 29 -5.13 -15.05 -8.87
N GLN A 30 -5.62 -13.90 -9.33
CA GLN A 30 -5.90 -13.67 -10.76
C GLN A 30 -4.64 -13.58 -11.62
N LEU A 31 -3.46 -13.26 -11.03
CA LEU A 31 -2.18 -13.35 -11.72
C LEU A 31 -1.80 -14.81 -12.01
N GLY A 32 -2.27 -15.74 -11.19
CA GLY A 32 -1.95 -17.15 -11.26
C GLY A 32 -1.00 -17.61 -10.16
N TYR A 33 -0.37 -18.75 -10.37
CA TYR A 33 0.44 -19.41 -9.35
C TYR A 33 1.74 -19.96 -9.96
N LEU A 34 2.82 -19.92 -9.18
CA LEU A 34 4.03 -20.67 -9.52
C LEU A 34 3.78 -22.18 -9.37
N PRO A 35 4.39 -23.06 -10.20
CA PRO A 35 4.15 -24.49 -10.12
C PRO A 35 4.43 -25.09 -8.74
N GLN A 36 5.50 -24.68 -8.07
CA GLN A 36 5.93 -25.21 -6.77
C GLN A 36 5.45 -24.38 -5.57
N SER A 37 4.64 -23.32 -5.78
CA SER A 37 4.13 -22.50 -4.68
C SER A 37 2.92 -23.15 -3.98
N ILE A 38 2.59 -22.62 -2.81
CA ILE A 38 1.29 -22.86 -2.19
C ILE A 38 0.21 -22.27 -3.08
N LYS A 39 -0.78 -23.08 -3.45
CA LYS A 39 -1.91 -22.72 -4.30
C LYS A 39 -3.22 -22.93 -3.54
N VAL A 40 -3.82 -21.85 -3.10
CA VAL A 40 -5.08 -21.87 -2.34
C VAL A 40 -6.06 -20.90 -2.98
N ALA A 41 -7.29 -21.37 -3.21
CA ALA A 41 -8.44 -20.54 -3.54
C ALA A 41 -9.40 -20.45 -2.36
N VAL A 42 -10.34 -19.53 -2.42
CA VAL A 42 -11.41 -19.38 -1.42
C VAL A 42 -12.76 -19.56 -2.08
N PHE A 43 -13.49 -20.56 -1.63
CA PHE A 43 -14.92 -20.71 -1.95
C PHE A 43 -15.75 -19.97 -0.91
N MET A 44 -16.83 -19.34 -1.36
CA MET A 44 -17.78 -18.60 -0.51
C MET A 44 -19.20 -18.89 -0.98
N SER A 45 -20.10 -19.09 -0.04
CA SER A 45 -21.53 -19.31 -0.27
C SER A 45 -22.38 -18.49 0.69
N GLU A 46 -23.37 -17.78 0.18
CA GLU A 46 -24.37 -17.07 1.00
C GLU A 46 -25.30 -18.04 1.75
N GLU A 47 -25.60 -19.19 1.18
CA GLU A 47 -26.49 -20.19 1.79
C GLU A 47 -25.77 -21.25 2.64
N GLY A 48 -24.43 -21.22 2.66
CA GLY A 48 -23.66 -22.17 3.49
C GLY A 48 -23.53 -23.56 2.87
N THR A 49 -23.36 -23.63 1.54
CA THR A 49 -23.14 -24.88 0.82
C THR A 49 -21.99 -25.67 1.42
N SER A 50 -22.22 -26.92 1.74
CA SER A 50 -21.21 -27.86 2.21
C SER A 50 -20.46 -28.47 1.03
N LEU A 51 -19.14 -28.45 1.09
CA LEU A 51 -18.27 -29.03 0.07
C LEU A 51 -17.54 -30.25 0.62
N SER A 52 -17.45 -31.31 -0.20
CA SER A 52 -16.61 -32.49 0.07
C SER A 52 -15.40 -32.57 -0.88
N GLN A 53 -15.47 -31.89 -2.04
CA GLN A 53 -14.41 -31.89 -3.05
C GLN A 53 -14.53 -30.68 -3.96
N PHE A 54 -13.46 -30.42 -4.73
CA PHE A 54 -13.45 -29.46 -5.83
C PHE A 54 -12.59 -29.98 -6.98
N GLN A 55 -12.76 -29.39 -8.16
CA GLN A 55 -12.11 -29.84 -9.38
C GLN A 55 -11.23 -28.74 -9.99
N LEU A 56 -10.06 -29.14 -10.47
CA LEU A 56 -9.24 -28.35 -11.37
C LEU A 56 -9.53 -28.78 -12.81
N VAL A 57 -9.85 -27.82 -13.66
CA VAL A 57 -10.28 -28.06 -15.03
C VAL A 57 -9.33 -27.33 -15.98
N ASP A 58 -8.88 -28.02 -17.01
CA ASP A 58 -8.09 -27.41 -18.10
C ASP A 58 -8.98 -26.42 -18.87
N ALA A 59 -8.50 -25.18 -19.00
CA ALA A 59 -9.29 -24.08 -19.53
C ALA A 59 -9.53 -24.14 -21.05
N TYR A 60 -8.73 -24.90 -21.80
CA TYR A 60 -8.84 -25.06 -23.25
C TYR A 60 -9.70 -26.26 -23.63
N THR A 61 -9.51 -27.38 -22.94
CA THR A 61 -10.21 -28.62 -23.26
C THR A 61 -11.49 -28.83 -22.48
N GLY A 62 -11.67 -28.12 -21.36
CA GLY A 62 -12.79 -28.33 -20.45
C GLY A 62 -12.73 -29.65 -19.67
N LYS A 63 -11.63 -30.40 -19.76
CA LYS A 63 -11.47 -31.66 -19.05
C LYS A 63 -11.03 -31.42 -17.60
N VAL A 64 -11.63 -32.17 -16.67
CA VAL A 64 -11.17 -32.24 -15.29
C VAL A 64 -9.80 -32.93 -15.30
N VAL A 65 -8.78 -32.21 -14.82
CA VAL A 65 -7.40 -32.74 -14.75
C VAL A 65 -7.09 -33.34 -13.39
N GLN A 66 -7.75 -32.81 -12.33
CA GLN A 66 -7.65 -33.38 -10.98
C GLN A 66 -8.83 -32.99 -10.13
N THR A 67 -9.23 -33.89 -9.22
CA THR A 67 -10.21 -33.65 -8.15
C THR A 67 -9.45 -33.65 -6.82
N PHE A 68 -9.79 -32.73 -5.93
CA PHE A 68 -9.19 -32.57 -4.62
C PHE A 68 -10.24 -32.65 -3.51
N ASP A 69 -9.85 -33.24 -2.39
CA ASP A 69 -10.59 -33.29 -1.14
C ASP A 69 -9.91 -32.49 0.00
N GLN A 70 -8.81 -31.81 -0.30
CA GLN A 70 -8.07 -30.96 0.64
C GLN A 70 -8.79 -29.63 0.86
N LEU A 71 -9.85 -29.69 1.63
CA LEU A 71 -10.73 -28.58 1.98
C LEU A 71 -10.53 -28.20 3.44
N LYS A 72 -10.51 -26.91 3.72
CA LYS A 72 -10.58 -26.39 5.08
C LYS A 72 -11.75 -25.43 5.21
N GLU A 73 -12.79 -25.85 5.92
CA GLU A 73 -13.87 -24.97 6.31
C GLU A 73 -13.36 -23.87 7.24
N THR A 74 -13.78 -22.63 6.97
CA THR A 74 -13.37 -21.46 7.76
C THR A 74 -14.57 -20.72 8.39
N GLY A 75 -15.76 -21.28 8.26
CA GLY A 75 -16.98 -20.75 8.85
C GLY A 75 -17.59 -19.57 8.09
N SER A 76 -18.40 -18.78 8.77
CA SER A 76 -19.07 -17.61 8.18
C SER A 76 -18.22 -16.35 8.26
N ILE A 77 -18.25 -15.53 7.19
CA ILE A 77 -17.56 -14.24 7.10
C ILE A 77 -18.51 -13.22 6.45
N GLY A 78 -18.90 -12.18 7.18
CA GLY A 78 -19.88 -11.21 6.69
C GLY A 78 -21.20 -11.86 6.34
N ASN A 79 -21.68 -11.67 5.11
CA ASN A 79 -22.92 -12.28 4.61
C ASN A 79 -22.72 -13.71 4.11
N MET A 80 -21.49 -14.21 4.02
CA MET A 80 -21.22 -15.59 3.58
C MET A 80 -21.43 -16.54 4.75
N LYS A 81 -22.39 -17.44 4.65
CA LYS A 81 -22.70 -18.44 5.68
C LYS A 81 -21.70 -19.61 5.68
N GLY A 82 -21.08 -19.91 4.53
CA GLY A 82 -20.06 -20.95 4.41
C GLY A 82 -18.85 -20.47 3.60
N THR A 83 -17.66 -20.71 4.12
CA THR A 83 -16.39 -20.43 3.41
C THR A 83 -15.42 -21.58 3.55
N TYR A 84 -14.66 -21.86 2.48
CA TYR A 84 -13.67 -22.94 2.42
C TYR A 84 -12.39 -22.47 1.78
N ARG A 85 -11.26 -22.92 2.30
CA ARG A 85 -9.96 -22.87 1.60
C ARG A 85 -9.82 -24.12 0.76
N LEU A 86 -9.59 -23.95 -0.53
CA LEU A 86 -9.41 -24.99 -1.54
C LEU A 86 -7.92 -25.11 -1.85
N ASN A 87 -7.25 -26.12 -1.30
CA ASN A 87 -5.82 -26.31 -1.49
C ASN A 87 -5.55 -27.27 -2.68
N PHE A 88 -4.86 -26.76 -3.70
CA PHE A 88 -4.42 -27.52 -4.86
C PHE A 88 -2.90 -27.39 -5.11
N SER A 89 -2.14 -27.19 -4.01
CA SER A 89 -0.68 -26.99 -4.06
C SER A 89 0.06 -28.15 -4.71
N ASP A 90 -0.46 -29.37 -4.59
CA ASP A 90 0.16 -30.59 -5.14
C ASP A 90 0.11 -30.68 -6.68
N TYR A 91 -0.72 -29.84 -7.32
CA TYR A 91 -0.76 -29.79 -8.78
C TYR A 91 0.28 -28.80 -9.31
N THR A 92 1.31 -29.31 -9.99
CA THR A 92 2.48 -28.52 -10.41
C THR A 92 2.64 -28.36 -11.92
N ILE A 93 1.70 -28.89 -12.71
CA ILE A 93 1.80 -28.89 -14.17
C ILE A 93 1.47 -27.49 -14.70
N PRO A 94 2.37 -26.86 -15.50
CA PRO A 94 2.09 -25.59 -16.14
C PRO A 94 0.91 -25.67 -17.11
N GLY A 95 0.09 -24.61 -17.16
CA GLY A 95 -1.09 -24.53 -18.03
C GLY A 95 -2.02 -23.41 -17.62
N VAL A 96 -3.19 -23.36 -18.23
CA VAL A 96 -4.28 -22.43 -17.87
C VAL A 96 -5.47 -23.23 -17.37
N TYR A 97 -5.97 -22.89 -16.21
CA TYR A 97 -6.96 -23.66 -15.48
C TYR A 97 -8.06 -22.79 -14.93
N TYR A 98 -9.13 -23.44 -14.46
CA TYR A 98 -10.13 -22.87 -13.57
C TYR A 98 -10.61 -23.92 -12.56
N LEU A 99 -11.18 -23.47 -11.46
CA LEU A 99 -11.72 -24.36 -10.42
C LEU A 99 -13.24 -24.44 -10.52
N LYS A 100 -13.77 -25.62 -10.17
CA LYS A 100 -15.20 -25.86 -9.94
C LYS A 100 -15.41 -26.39 -8.53
N ALA A 101 -16.34 -25.82 -7.78
CA ALA A 101 -16.77 -26.29 -6.46
C ALA A 101 -18.24 -25.89 -6.24
N GLY A 102 -19.07 -26.83 -5.83
CA GLY A 102 -20.52 -26.58 -5.82
C GLY A 102 -21.02 -26.14 -7.19
N ASN A 103 -21.75 -25.04 -7.23
CA ASN A 103 -22.19 -24.40 -8.47
C ASN A 103 -21.22 -23.32 -8.97
N ALA A 104 -20.19 -23.00 -8.18
CA ALA A 104 -19.24 -21.94 -8.50
C ALA A 104 -18.17 -22.41 -9.49
N VAL A 105 -17.80 -21.47 -10.37
CA VAL A 105 -16.67 -21.59 -11.29
C VAL A 105 -15.78 -20.38 -11.08
N SER A 106 -14.46 -20.61 -10.90
CA SER A 106 -13.51 -19.51 -10.77
C SER A 106 -13.24 -18.80 -12.11
N PRO A 107 -12.69 -17.59 -12.10
CA PRO A 107 -11.97 -17.07 -13.25
C PRO A 107 -10.86 -18.04 -13.68
N ARG A 108 -10.42 -17.92 -14.95
CA ARG A 108 -9.26 -18.67 -15.46
C ARG A 108 -7.98 -18.09 -14.88
N PHE A 109 -6.99 -18.95 -14.61
CA PHE A 109 -5.68 -18.53 -14.09
C PHE A 109 -4.58 -19.44 -14.67
N PRO A 110 -3.36 -18.90 -14.88
CA PRO A 110 -2.20 -19.69 -15.25
C PRO A 110 -1.51 -20.33 -14.04
N ILE A 111 -0.93 -21.50 -14.27
CA ILE A 111 0.17 -22.04 -13.44
C ILE A 111 1.41 -21.95 -14.32
N ASN A 112 2.40 -21.13 -13.94
CA ASN A 112 3.56 -20.87 -14.79
C ASN A 112 4.73 -20.34 -13.93
N THR A 113 5.97 -20.65 -14.32
CA THR A 113 7.20 -20.20 -13.63
C THR A 113 7.43 -18.68 -13.78
N GLN A 114 6.80 -18.03 -14.75
CA GLN A 114 6.96 -16.60 -15.02
C GLN A 114 5.73 -15.77 -14.70
N VAL A 115 4.79 -16.33 -13.94
CA VAL A 115 3.47 -15.72 -13.71
C VAL A 115 3.55 -14.33 -13.05
N TYR A 116 4.60 -14.04 -12.30
CA TYR A 116 4.80 -12.75 -11.62
C TYR A 116 5.82 -11.84 -12.30
N ASN A 117 6.40 -12.26 -13.44
CA ASN A 117 7.39 -11.43 -14.13
C ASN A 117 6.77 -10.09 -14.57
N GLY A 118 7.46 -9.00 -14.28
CA GLY A 118 7.04 -7.63 -14.59
C GLY A 118 5.88 -7.08 -13.74
N THR A 119 5.31 -7.86 -12.81
CA THR A 119 4.21 -7.37 -11.99
C THR A 119 4.64 -6.32 -10.98
N ALA A 120 5.86 -6.41 -10.46
CA ALA A 120 6.43 -5.43 -9.55
C ALA A 120 6.62 -4.08 -10.27
N ASP A 121 7.23 -4.10 -11.46
CA ASP A 121 7.41 -2.90 -12.29
C ASP A 121 6.08 -2.28 -12.73
N PHE A 122 5.06 -3.12 -13.00
CA PHE A 122 3.73 -2.64 -13.32
C PHE A 122 3.13 -1.81 -12.17
N LEU A 123 3.34 -2.22 -10.91
CA LEU A 123 2.85 -1.48 -9.74
C LEU A 123 3.52 -0.10 -9.58
N LEU A 124 4.77 0.06 -10.05
CA LEU A 124 5.45 1.37 -10.03
C LEU A 124 4.75 2.41 -10.92
N ASN A 125 4.01 1.98 -11.96
CA ASN A 125 3.20 2.90 -12.75
C ASN A 125 2.15 3.63 -11.92
N TYR A 126 1.58 2.96 -10.90
CA TYR A 126 0.67 3.62 -9.97
C TYR A 126 1.39 4.72 -9.17
N MET A 127 2.57 4.42 -8.64
CA MET A 127 3.36 5.41 -7.90
C MET A 127 3.71 6.62 -8.77
N ARG A 128 4.17 6.39 -10.02
CA ARG A 128 4.46 7.46 -10.97
C ARG A 128 3.23 8.32 -11.27
N GLN A 129 2.04 7.73 -11.36
CA GLN A 129 0.78 8.46 -11.56
C GLN A 129 0.42 9.37 -10.38
N GLN A 130 0.87 9.03 -9.17
CA GLN A 130 0.63 9.83 -7.97
C GLN A 130 1.69 10.92 -7.74
N ARG A 131 2.71 11.05 -8.58
CA ARG A 131 3.74 12.08 -8.42
C ARG A 131 3.12 13.47 -8.34
N CYS A 132 3.48 14.21 -7.30
CA CYS A 132 3.26 15.65 -7.17
C CYS A 132 4.47 16.40 -7.75
N GLY A 133 4.28 17.54 -8.35
CA GLY A 133 5.28 18.15 -9.21
C GLY A 133 5.14 17.62 -10.63
N TYR A 134 6.21 17.30 -11.32
CA TYR A 134 6.14 16.74 -12.67
C TYR A 134 5.56 15.32 -12.66
N ASN A 135 4.57 15.10 -13.52
CA ASN A 135 3.91 13.81 -13.68
C ASN A 135 4.12 13.30 -15.12
N PRO A 136 4.80 12.16 -15.33
CA PRO A 136 5.13 11.67 -16.67
C PRO A 136 3.91 11.15 -17.45
N PHE A 137 2.79 10.84 -16.80
CA PHE A 137 1.56 10.41 -17.47
C PHE A 137 0.77 11.58 -18.04
N THR A 138 0.62 12.65 -17.27
CA THR A 138 -0.05 13.87 -17.74
C THR A 138 0.87 14.76 -18.55
N LYS A 139 2.21 14.55 -18.45
CA LYS A 139 3.28 15.37 -19.05
C LYS A 139 3.14 16.84 -18.64
N ASP A 140 2.74 17.07 -17.42
CA ASP A 140 2.49 18.39 -16.86
C ASP A 140 2.86 18.39 -15.37
N SER A 141 2.91 19.57 -14.78
CA SER A 141 3.30 19.77 -13.39
C SER A 141 2.14 20.36 -12.57
N CYS A 142 2.03 19.92 -11.33
CA CYS A 142 1.07 20.43 -10.36
C CYS A 142 1.78 20.88 -9.08
N HIS A 143 1.11 21.75 -8.30
CA HIS A 143 1.54 22.17 -6.96
C HIS A 143 2.99 22.69 -6.90
N VAL A 144 3.41 23.39 -7.96
CA VAL A 144 4.79 23.89 -8.11
C VAL A 144 5.14 25.06 -7.17
N HIS A 145 4.17 25.53 -6.39
CA HIS A 145 4.31 26.61 -5.41
C HIS A 145 4.28 26.11 -3.96
N ASP A 146 4.40 24.80 -3.71
CA ASP A 146 4.40 24.23 -2.36
C ASP A 146 5.71 24.51 -1.63
N ALA A 147 5.65 25.04 -0.40
CA ALA A 147 4.44 25.34 0.37
C ALA A 147 4.70 26.58 1.26
N TYR A 148 3.73 26.90 2.14
CA TYR A 148 3.90 27.87 3.23
C TYR A 148 3.84 27.17 4.59
N ILE A 149 4.78 27.51 5.46
CA ILE A 149 4.92 26.92 6.80
C ILE A 149 3.76 27.39 7.69
N VAL A 150 3.15 26.44 8.42
CA VAL A 150 2.18 26.73 9.47
C VAL A 150 2.55 26.02 10.78
N TYR A 151 2.14 26.61 11.90
CA TYR A 151 2.41 26.14 13.27
C TYR A 151 3.88 26.08 13.69
N HIS A 152 4.79 26.64 12.92
CA HIS A 152 6.17 26.80 13.36
C HIS A 152 6.30 28.03 14.27
N PRO A 153 6.99 27.97 15.41
CA PRO A 153 7.04 29.08 16.38
C PRO A 153 7.60 30.40 15.80
N THR A 154 8.52 30.33 14.83
CA THR A 154 9.19 31.52 14.29
C THR A 154 9.13 31.65 12.76
N LYS A 155 8.74 30.59 12.02
CA LYS A 155 8.78 30.55 10.55
C LYS A 155 7.38 30.50 9.91
N SER A 156 6.29 30.53 10.68
CA SER A 156 4.93 30.48 10.13
C SER A 156 4.70 31.59 9.12
N GLY A 157 4.11 31.24 7.96
CA GLY A 157 3.89 32.14 6.83
C GLY A 157 5.05 32.25 5.84
N GLN A 158 6.24 31.73 6.20
CA GLN A 158 7.37 31.72 5.28
C GLN A 158 7.24 30.60 4.24
N PRO A 159 7.76 30.78 3.01
CA PRO A 159 7.78 29.73 2.00
C PRO A 159 8.81 28.65 2.38
N LEU A 160 8.50 27.41 2.02
CA LEU A 160 9.39 26.25 2.10
C LEU A 160 9.24 25.43 0.82
N ASP A 161 10.34 25.10 0.15
CA ASP A 161 10.31 24.22 -1.01
C ASP A 161 10.13 22.76 -0.58
N VAL A 162 8.89 22.29 -0.68
CA VAL A 162 8.51 20.88 -0.41
C VAL A 162 7.83 20.24 -1.63
N ARG A 163 8.17 20.69 -2.83
CA ARG A 163 7.67 20.13 -4.09
C ARG A 163 8.13 18.68 -4.25
N GLY A 164 7.33 17.85 -4.92
CA GLY A 164 7.62 16.44 -5.16
C GLY A 164 6.81 15.49 -4.29
N GLY A 165 7.28 14.26 -4.13
CA GLY A 165 6.54 13.20 -3.44
C GLY A 165 5.30 12.73 -4.21
N TRP A 166 4.34 12.17 -3.48
CA TRP A 166 3.13 11.59 -4.06
C TRP A 166 1.88 12.15 -3.37
N HIS A 167 0.82 12.33 -4.16
CA HIS A 167 -0.52 12.55 -3.60
C HIS A 167 -0.98 11.31 -2.85
N ASP A 168 -1.68 11.51 -1.73
CA ASP A 168 -2.22 10.40 -0.93
C ASP A 168 -3.45 9.77 -1.60
N ALA A 169 -4.33 10.62 -2.17
CA ALA A 169 -5.55 10.24 -2.86
C ALA A 169 -5.92 11.26 -3.96
N ALA A 170 -7.18 11.27 -4.40
CA ALA A 170 -7.70 12.26 -5.35
C ALA A 170 -7.97 13.64 -4.71
N ASP A 171 -7.70 13.82 -3.46
CA ASP A 171 -7.77 15.07 -2.69
C ASP A 171 -6.42 15.81 -2.65
N TYR A 172 -5.40 15.21 -3.20
CA TYR A 172 -4.04 15.72 -3.38
C TYR A 172 -3.28 16.12 -2.11
N LEU A 173 -3.78 15.78 -0.93
CA LEU A 173 -3.01 15.91 0.31
C LEU A 173 -1.76 15.01 0.23
N GLN A 174 -0.74 15.39 0.97
CA GLN A 174 0.47 14.59 1.12
C GLN A 174 0.81 14.42 2.59
N TYR A 175 1.07 13.18 2.98
CA TYR A 175 1.39 12.83 4.37
C TYR A 175 2.74 12.14 4.46
N THR A 176 3.58 12.61 5.37
CA THR A 176 4.84 11.91 5.71
C THR A 176 4.57 10.47 6.13
N THR A 177 3.44 10.21 6.79
CA THR A 177 3.09 8.88 7.29
C THR A 177 2.92 7.87 6.16
N THR A 178 2.12 8.17 5.15
CA THR A 178 1.83 7.25 4.04
C THR A 178 3.00 7.16 3.08
N SER A 179 3.63 8.29 2.77
CA SER A 179 4.82 8.33 1.90
C SER A 179 6.00 7.56 2.50
N ALA A 180 6.29 7.75 3.79
CA ALA A 180 7.37 7.02 4.45
C ALA A 180 7.10 5.51 4.48
N ASN A 181 5.83 5.10 4.67
CA ASN A 181 5.45 3.70 4.61
C ASN A 181 5.69 3.11 3.21
N ALA A 182 5.28 3.81 2.15
CA ALA A 182 5.51 3.39 0.77
C ALA A 182 7.01 3.29 0.46
N ILE A 183 7.81 4.31 0.83
CA ILE A 183 9.26 4.31 0.65
C ILE A 183 9.90 3.11 1.35
N TYR A 184 9.56 2.89 2.63
CA TYR A 184 10.13 1.79 3.40
C TYR A 184 9.80 0.43 2.80
N GLN A 185 8.57 0.23 2.34
CA GLN A 185 8.15 -1.01 1.70
C GLN A 185 8.86 -1.23 0.36
N MET A 186 9.02 -0.21 -0.48
CA MET A 186 9.78 -0.31 -1.72
C MET A 186 11.27 -0.59 -1.47
N LEU A 187 11.88 0.06 -0.50
CA LEU A 187 13.27 -0.20 -0.06
C LEU A 187 13.44 -1.64 0.40
N PHE A 188 12.51 -2.12 1.22
CA PHE A 188 12.53 -3.49 1.72
C PHE A 188 12.32 -4.50 0.60
N ALA A 189 11.37 -4.27 -0.31
CA ALA A 189 11.10 -5.14 -1.45
C ALA A 189 12.33 -5.26 -2.35
N TYR A 190 12.97 -4.14 -2.70
CA TYR A 190 14.19 -4.14 -3.49
C TYR A 190 15.34 -4.88 -2.79
N GLN A 191 15.54 -4.63 -1.50
CA GLN A 191 16.58 -5.31 -0.72
C GLN A 191 16.39 -6.84 -0.67
N GLN A 192 15.13 -7.31 -0.58
CA GLN A 192 14.83 -8.74 -0.51
C GLN A 192 14.96 -9.45 -1.88
N ASN A 193 14.59 -8.77 -2.96
CA ASN A 193 14.60 -9.37 -4.29
C ASN A 193 14.88 -8.34 -5.39
N PRO A 194 16.13 -7.84 -5.50
CA PRO A 194 16.48 -6.83 -6.51
C PRO A 194 16.24 -7.28 -7.96
N GLN A 195 16.31 -8.59 -8.22
CA GLN A 195 16.14 -9.17 -9.57
C GLN A 195 14.69 -9.13 -10.07
N ALA A 196 13.71 -8.83 -9.20
CA ALA A 196 12.31 -8.69 -9.60
C ALA A 196 12.01 -7.36 -10.31
N PHE A 197 12.97 -6.42 -10.31
CA PHE A 197 12.79 -5.06 -10.80
C PHE A 197 13.68 -4.79 -12.01
N GLY A 198 13.07 -4.23 -13.07
CA GLY A 198 13.73 -3.83 -14.30
C GLY A 198 14.20 -2.39 -14.31
N ASP A 199 14.76 -1.98 -15.44
CA ASP A 199 15.18 -0.63 -15.79
C ASP A 199 14.60 -0.30 -17.18
N ALA A 200 13.39 0.26 -17.18
CA ALA A 200 12.65 0.57 -18.40
C ALA A 200 12.29 2.06 -18.51
N TYR A 201 12.50 2.82 -17.44
CA TYR A 201 12.22 4.24 -17.35
C TYR A 201 13.42 4.97 -16.74
N ASP A 202 13.56 6.25 -17.08
CA ASP A 202 14.49 7.15 -16.39
C ASP A 202 13.93 7.67 -15.06
N ALA A 203 14.75 8.42 -14.32
CA ALA A 203 14.37 8.99 -13.02
C ALA A 203 13.15 9.93 -13.08
N ASP A 204 12.91 10.58 -14.23
CA ASP A 204 11.75 11.44 -14.46
C ASP A 204 10.50 10.64 -14.86
N GLY A 205 10.63 9.34 -15.10
CA GLY A 205 9.55 8.43 -15.45
C GLY A 205 9.25 8.39 -16.96
N HIS A 206 10.15 8.87 -17.82
CA HIS A 206 10.08 8.69 -19.26
C HIS A 206 10.61 7.31 -19.64
N LYS A 207 10.10 6.77 -20.76
CA LYS A 207 10.62 5.50 -21.29
C LYS A 207 12.07 5.62 -21.70
N GLY A 208 12.89 4.71 -21.22
CA GLY A 208 14.31 4.61 -21.51
C GLY A 208 15.09 4.19 -20.27
N ALA A 209 15.92 3.15 -20.40
CA ALA A 209 16.78 2.69 -19.32
C ALA A 209 17.84 3.76 -19.00
N ASN A 210 18.15 3.93 -17.71
CA ASN A 210 19.19 4.86 -17.25
C ASN A 210 20.32 4.16 -16.47
N GLY A 211 20.30 2.82 -16.38
CA GLY A 211 21.25 2.03 -15.60
C GLY A 211 20.89 1.86 -14.13
N ILE A 212 19.73 2.37 -13.71
CA ILE A 212 19.23 2.29 -12.34
C ILE A 212 17.87 1.59 -12.36
N PRO A 213 17.64 0.59 -11.49
CA PRO A 213 16.34 -0.06 -11.44
C PRO A 213 15.21 0.92 -11.16
N ASP A 214 14.11 0.82 -11.90
CA ASP A 214 12.96 1.72 -11.83
C ASP A 214 12.43 1.97 -10.40
N ILE A 215 12.46 0.93 -9.56
CA ILE A 215 12.04 1.06 -8.16
C ILE A 215 13.01 1.94 -7.36
N VAL A 216 14.30 1.93 -7.68
CA VAL A 216 15.32 2.73 -6.99
C VAL A 216 15.12 4.21 -7.32
N ASP A 217 14.80 4.53 -8.58
CA ASP A 217 14.45 5.88 -9.00
C ASP A 217 13.18 6.39 -8.30
N GLU A 218 12.15 5.55 -8.20
CA GLU A 218 10.90 5.91 -7.52
C GLU A 218 11.10 6.08 -6.00
N ILE A 219 11.93 5.24 -5.38
CA ILE A 219 12.36 5.40 -3.99
C ILE A 219 13.09 6.74 -3.81
N LYS A 220 14.02 7.07 -4.72
CA LYS A 220 14.77 8.33 -4.69
C LYS A 220 13.82 9.54 -4.78
N TRP A 221 12.81 9.48 -5.64
CA TRP A 221 11.77 10.51 -5.73
C TRP A 221 11.08 10.76 -4.40
N GLY A 222 10.66 9.69 -3.72
CA GLY A 222 10.03 9.81 -2.40
C GLY A 222 10.97 10.29 -1.31
N LEU A 223 12.22 9.81 -1.29
CA LEU A 223 13.23 10.23 -0.33
C LEU A 223 13.66 11.68 -0.52
N ASP A 224 13.71 12.20 -1.76
CA ASP A 224 13.93 13.61 -2.03
C ASP A 224 12.85 14.48 -1.38
N TRP A 225 11.60 14.07 -1.49
CA TRP A 225 10.52 14.78 -0.84
C TRP A 225 10.60 14.70 0.68
N LEU A 226 10.87 13.52 1.27
CA LEU A 226 11.10 13.41 2.72
C LEU A 226 12.28 14.29 3.18
N ASN A 227 13.34 14.36 2.39
CA ASN A 227 14.48 15.23 2.68
C ASN A 227 14.09 16.72 2.75
N ARG A 228 13.16 17.17 1.90
CA ARG A 228 12.59 18.53 1.93
C ARG A 228 11.64 18.76 3.10
N MET A 229 10.92 17.71 3.52
CA MET A 229 10.04 17.72 4.71
C MET A 229 10.82 17.68 6.04
N ASN A 230 12.15 17.53 5.97
CA ASN A 230 13.07 17.64 7.09
C ASN A 230 14.27 18.50 6.65
N PRO A 231 14.10 19.83 6.46
CA PRO A 231 15.14 20.69 5.93
C PRO A 231 16.36 20.77 6.85
N GLU A 232 16.14 20.89 8.15
CA GLU A 232 17.17 21.01 9.17
C GLU A 232 17.01 19.93 10.26
N PRO A 233 18.07 19.55 10.96
CA PRO A 233 17.96 18.68 12.14
C PRO A 233 16.95 19.24 13.15
N GLY A 234 15.96 18.41 13.50
CA GLY A 234 14.92 18.84 14.43
C GLY A 234 13.75 19.60 13.80
N GLU A 235 13.80 19.96 12.55
CA GLU A 235 12.70 20.61 11.84
C GLU A 235 11.91 19.60 11.03
N LEU A 236 10.77 19.14 11.55
CA LEU A 236 9.96 18.07 11.00
C LEU A 236 8.61 18.60 10.53
N TYR A 237 8.24 18.26 9.29
CA TYR A 237 6.93 18.52 8.73
C TYR A 237 6.24 17.19 8.41
N ASN A 238 4.92 17.10 8.60
CA ASN A 238 4.22 15.83 8.50
C ASN A 238 3.05 15.80 7.52
N GLN A 239 2.63 16.96 6.99
CA GLN A 239 1.52 17.05 6.04
C GLN A 239 1.64 18.28 5.16
N ILE A 240 1.22 18.15 3.90
CA ILE A 240 0.95 19.27 2.99
C ILE A 240 -0.53 19.26 2.66
N ALA A 241 -1.15 20.45 2.59
CA ALA A 241 -2.58 20.67 2.42
C ALA A 241 -3.43 20.19 3.61
N ASP A 242 -4.73 20.38 3.54
CA ASP A 242 -5.70 20.00 4.56
C ASP A 242 -7.09 19.75 3.94
N ASP A 243 -8.12 19.56 4.77
CA ASP A 243 -9.47 19.19 4.35
C ASP A 243 -10.13 20.13 3.34
N ARG A 244 -9.59 21.34 3.10
CA ARG A 244 -10.05 22.23 2.04
C ARG A 244 -9.80 21.63 0.66
N ASP A 245 -8.84 20.71 0.53
CA ASP A 245 -8.53 20.00 -0.71
C ASP A 245 -9.54 18.88 -1.05
N HIS A 246 -10.39 18.46 -0.12
CA HIS A 246 -11.49 17.54 -0.36
C HIS A 246 -12.62 18.19 -1.20
N ALA A 247 -12.25 18.70 -2.36
CA ALA A 247 -13.11 19.54 -3.21
C ALA A 247 -13.69 18.82 -4.45
N GLY A 248 -13.72 17.48 -4.44
CA GLY A 248 -14.24 16.64 -5.52
C GLY A 248 -13.17 16.22 -6.54
N MET A 249 -13.60 15.39 -7.49
CA MET A 249 -12.72 14.83 -8.53
C MET A 249 -12.25 15.91 -9.51
N ARG A 250 -10.94 15.97 -9.76
CA ARG A 250 -10.31 16.88 -10.72
C ARG A 250 -8.92 16.34 -11.09
N LEU A 251 -8.31 16.89 -12.12
CA LEU A 251 -6.89 16.64 -12.37
C LEU A 251 -6.02 17.44 -11.39
N PRO A 252 -4.82 16.97 -11.03
CA PRO A 252 -3.92 17.70 -10.12
C PRO A 252 -3.58 19.12 -10.60
N GLN A 253 -3.44 19.31 -11.90
CA GLN A 253 -3.16 20.61 -12.54
C GLN A 253 -4.31 21.60 -12.38
N ASP A 254 -5.55 21.10 -12.25
CA ASP A 254 -6.77 21.88 -12.07
C ASP A 254 -7.09 22.15 -10.59
N CYS A 255 -6.17 21.82 -9.69
CA CYS A 255 -6.34 22.08 -8.26
C CYS A 255 -6.13 23.58 -7.98
N LEU A 256 -7.24 24.31 -7.89
CA LEU A 256 -7.26 25.75 -7.65
C LEU A 256 -7.76 26.10 -6.23
N VAL A 257 -7.60 25.21 -5.28
CA VAL A 257 -7.95 25.46 -3.87
C VAL A 257 -7.14 26.65 -3.36
N ASP A 258 -7.82 27.57 -2.67
CA ASP A 258 -7.19 28.74 -2.06
C ASP A 258 -7.01 28.52 -0.56
N TYR A 259 -5.78 28.52 -0.12
CA TYR A 259 -5.39 28.36 1.27
C TYR A 259 -5.10 29.69 1.99
N GLY A 260 -5.47 30.82 1.35
CA GLY A 260 -5.19 32.18 1.83
C GLY A 260 -3.98 32.82 1.17
N TYR A 261 -3.34 32.14 0.23
CA TYR A 261 -2.20 32.64 -0.54
C TYR A 261 -2.55 32.86 -2.03
N GLY A 262 -3.83 32.71 -2.39
CA GLY A 262 -4.35 32.81 -3.76
C GLY A 262 -4.65 31.44 -4.37
N LYS A 263 -5.57 31.43 -5.35
CA LYS A 263 -6.01 30.20 -6.04
C LYS A 263 -4.85 29.47 -6.70
N GLY A 264 -4.70 28.18 -6.38
CA GLY A 264 -3.65 27.32 -6.93
C GLY A 264 -2.24 27.73 -6.54
N LYS A 265 -2.09 28.65 -5.59
CA LYS A 265 -0.80 29.02 -4.98
C LYS A 265 -0.46 28.09 -3.84
N GLY A 266 0.69 28.30 -3.20
CA GLY A 266 1.23 27.41 -2.18
C GLY A 266 0.25 26.90 -1.14
N ARG A 267 0.33 25.61 -0.87
CA ARG A 267 -0.46 24.94 0.14
C ARG A 267 0.22 25.06 1.52
N PRO A 268 -0.50 24.89 2.65
CA PRO A 268 0.15 24.86 3.95
C PRO A 268 0.99 23.59 4.13
N VAL A 269 2.19 23.74 4.71
CA VAL A 269 3.00 22.62 5.23
C VAL A 269 3.03 22.68 6.74
N TYR A 270 2.66 21.58 7.39
CA TYR A 270 2.40 21.49 8.80
C TYR A 270 3.63 21.06 9.59
N TYR A 271 4.16 21.98 10.39
CA TYR A 271 5.24 21.70 11.33
C TYR A 271 4.78 20.82 12.48
N CYS A 272 5.61 19.86 12.89
CA CYS A 272 5.32 18.98 14.02
C CYS A 272 5.62 19.71 15.34
N SER A 273 4.63 20.44 15.85
CA SER A 273 4.80 21.25 17.08
C SER A 273 4.68 20.45 18.38
N GLY A 274 4.14 19.22 18.35
CA GLY A 274 3.75 18.49 19.55
C GLY A 274 2.39 18.87 20.10
N GLU A 275 1.79 19.96 19.61
CA GLU A 275 0.52 20.51 20.09
C GLU A 275 -0.62 20.25 19.10
N PRO A 276 -1.90 20.17 19.57
CA PRO A 276 -3.05 20.04 18.69
C PRO A 276 -3.12 21.16 17.66
N GLN A 277 -3.46 20.80 16.42
CA GLN A 277 -3.50 21.72 15.28
C GLN A 277 -4.83 21.65 14.54
N VAL A 278 -5.39 22.80 14.17
CA VAL A 278 -6.53 22.87 13.26
C VAL A 278 -6.03 22.65 11.82
N ARG A 279 -6.60 21.65 11.13
CA ARG A 279 -6.26 21.27 9.76
C ARG A 279 -7.52 21.24 8.92
N GLY A 280 -7.93 22.41 8.45
CA GLY A 280 -9.21 22.57 7.76
C GLY A 280 -10.40 22.47 8.72
N LYS A 281 -11.22 21.43 8.58
CA LYS A 281 -12.44 21.21 9.40
C LYS A 281 -12.17 20.50 10.73
N PHE A 282 -11.04 19.82 10.85
CA PHE A 282 -10.76 18.93 11.99
C PHE A 282 -9.57 19.42 12.79
N ILE A 283 -9.59 19.07 14.08
CA ILE A 283 -8.44 19.25 14.98
C ILE A 283 -7.64 17.95 14.96
N ASN A 284 -6.37 18.06 14.59
CA ASN A 284 -5.43 16.97 14.76
C ASN A 284 -4.83 17.04 16.16
N ALA A 285 -5.24 16.13 17.04
CA ALA A 285 -4.74 16.03 18.40
C ALA A 285 -3.35 15.33 18.49
N THR A 286 -2.94 14.65 17.42
CA THR A 286 -1.65 13.93 17.37
C THR A 286 -0.74 14.61 16.37
N THR A 287 0.07 15.54 16.81
CA THR A 287 1.11 16.16 15.96
C THR A 287 2.30 15.23 15.73
N GLY A 288 2.34 14.11 16.42
CA GLY A 288 3.13 12.95 16.11
C GLY A 288 4.64 13.15 15.96
N VAL A 289 5.26 14.02 16.77
CA VAL A 289 6.69 14.32 16.69
C VAL A 289 7.54 13.05 16.70
N ALA A 290 7.38 12.20 17.72
CA ALA A 290 8.11 10.93 17.85
C ALA A 290 7.85 9.98 16.67
N SER A 291 6.57 9.84 16.31
CA SER A 291 6.15 9.00 15.19
C SER A 291 6.69 9.50 13.85
N THR A 292 6.75 10.83 13.65
CA THR A 292 7.30 11.45 12.45
C THR A 292 8.80 11.29 12.38
N ALA A 293 9.52 11.60 13.47
CA ALA A 293 10.98 11.42 13.57
C ALA A 293 11.39 9.95 13.29
N GLY A 294 10.68 8.98 13.86
CA GLY A 294 10.92 7.56 13.61
C GLY A 294 10.73 7.14 12.14
N LYS A 295 9.80 7.77 11.41
CA LYS A 295 9.60 7.54 9.97
C LYS A 295 10.76 8.10 9.15
N PHE A 296 11.23 9.31 9.44
CA PHE A 296 12.40 9.89 8.80
C PHE A 296 13.63 9.03 9.08
N ALA A 297 13.91 8.69 10.34
CA ALA A 297 15.06 7.89 10.73
C ALA A 297 15.09 6.54 10.00
N SER A 298 13.99 5.80 10.00
CA SER A 298 13.91 4.47 9.37
C SER A 298 14.05 4.53 7.84
N CYS A 299 13.38 5.47 7.18
CA CYS A 299 13.45 5.62 5.72
C CYS A 299 14.83 6.11 5.29
N PHE A 300 15.41 7.07 5.98
CA PHE A 300 16.74 7.59 5.65
C PHE A 300 17.84 6.55 5.90
N ALA A 301 17.82 5.82 7.02
CA ALA A 301 18.80 4.78 7.30
C ALA A 301 18.79 3.64 6.28
N LEU A 302 17.59 3.12 5.96
CA LEU A 302 17.45 2.06 4.96
C LEU A 302 17.74 2.60 3.55
N GLY A 303 17.28 3.82 3.25
CA GLY A 303 17.54 4.52 1.99
C GLY A 303 19.03 4.76 1.74
N ALA A 304 19.76 5.26 2.73
CA ALA A 304 21.19 5.46 2.64
C ALA A 304 21.92 4.15 2.29
N ARG A 305 21.51 3.03 2.89
CA ARG A 305 22.10 1.73 2.63
C ARG A 305 21.81 1.19 1.23
N VAL A 306 20.57 1.36 0.74
CA VAL A 306 20.14 0.85 -0.56
C VAL A 306 20.62 1.72 -1.71
N LEU A 307 20.63 3.06 -1.52
CA LEU A 307 20.96 4.01 -2.57
C LEU A 307 22.45 4.28 -2.74
N LYS A 308 23.32 3.80 -1.84
CA LYS A 308 24.75 4.13 -1.85
C LYS A 308 25.46 3.82 -3.17
N ASP A 309 25.04 2.77 -3.85
CA ASP A 309 25.67 2.30 -5.10
C ASP A 309 25.09 3.01 -6.34
N PHE A 310 23.96 3.70 -6.21
CA PHE A 310 23.25 4.40 -7.30
C PHE A 310 23.35 5.92 -7.15
N TYR A 311 23.19 6.44 -5.94
CA TYR A 311 23.14 7.86 -5.57
C TYR A 311 24.00 8.15 -4.35
N PRO A 312 25.35 7.99 -4.42
CA PRO A 312 26.24 7.99 -3.25
C PRO A 312 26.20 9.29 -2.43
N GLU A 313 26.17 10.46 -3.09
CA GLU A 313 26.12 11.76 -2.41
C GLU A 313 24.77 11.92 -1.65
N PHE A 314 23.66 11.56 -2.29
CA PHE A 314 22.37 11.63 -1.66
C PHE A 314 22.23 10.61 -0.52
N ALA A 315 22.77 9.42 -0.69
CA ALA A 315 22.81 8.40 0.36
C ALA A 315 23.58 8.88 1.60
N ALA A 316 24.73 9.55 1.40
CA ALA A 316 25.51 10.14 2.48
C ALA A 316 24.73 11.26 3.22
N LEU A 317 24.04 12.12 2.46
CA LEU A 317 23.19 13.20 3.02
C LEU A 317 22.08 12.62 3.90
N ILE A 318 21.26 11.70 3.38
CA ILE A 318 20.15 11.15 4.15
C ILE A 318 20.63 10.24 5.30
N GLY A 319 21.81 9.63 5.18
CA GLY A 319 22.43 8.87 6.26
C GLY A 319 22.74 9.75 7.48
N SER A 320 23.30 10.93 7.27
CA SER A 320 23.53 11.89 8.36
C SER A 320 22.22 12.39 8.99
N LYS A 321 21.16 12.57 8.18
CA LYS A 321 19.84 12.95 8.67
C LYS A 321 19.13 11.82 9.44
N ALA A 322 19.42 10.56 9.10
CA ALA A 322 18.86 9.41 9.82
C ALA A 322 19.25 9.42 11.30
N ASP A 323 20.54 9.66 11.58
CA ASP A 323 21.05 9.74 12.94
C ASP A 323 20.44 10.93 13.70
N ALA A 324 20.36 12.09 13.06
CA ALA A 324 19.76 13.27 13.65
C ALA A 324 18.25 13.06 13.96
N ALA A 325 17.51 12.42 13.05
CA ALA A 325 16.10 12.11 13.26
C ALA A 325 15.89 11.05 14.36
N TYR A 326 16.79 10.08 14.47
CA TYR A 326 16.74 9.06 15.52
C TYR A 326 17.05 9.64 16.91
N GLN A 327 17.99 10.56 16.99
CA GLN A 327 18.37 11.26 18.24
C GLN A 327 17.45 12.43 18.57
N TYR A 328 16.48 12.74 17.70
CA TYR A 328 15.57 13.88 17.87
C TYR A 328 14.69 13.69 19.10
N PRO A 329 14.54 14.71 19.82
CA PRO A 329 14.98 15.02 21.16
C PRO A 329 14.64 13.93 22.19
N ASP A 330 15.30 13.97 23.31
CA ASP A 330 14.82 13.35 24.56
C ASP A 330 13.29 13.45 24.61
N PHE A 331 12.61 12.36 24.27
CA PHE A 331 11.15 12.27 24.36
C PHE A 331 10.78 12.40 25.83
N PRO A 332 10.39 13.59 26.34
CA PRO A 332 10.09 13.74 27.76
C PRO A 332 8.93 12.81 28.19
N ASP A 333 8.10 12.38 27.24
CA ASP A 333 6.92 11.59 27.50
C ASP A 333 7.11 10.08 27.23
N LEU A 334 8.29 9.62 26.74
CA LEU A 334 8.57 8.20 26.70
C LEU A 334 9.09 7.71 28.04
N PRO A 335 8.49 6.62 28.60
CA PRO A 335 9.01 6.04 29.84
C PRO A 335 10.52 5.75 29.71
N PRO A 336 11.32 5.95 30.76
CA PRO A 336 12.78 5.77 30.75
C PRO A 336 13.26 4.45 30.17
N ARG A 337 12.40 3.42 30.17
CA ARG A 337 12.67 2.09 29.62
C ARG A 337 12.76 2.03 28.09
N CYS A 338 12.27 3.05 27.38
CA CYS A 338 12.40 3.13 25.91
C CYS A 338 13.69 3.83 25.44
N ARG A 339 14.41 4.50 26.36
CA ARG A 339 15.61 5.28 26.04
C ARG A 339 16.89 4.46 25.94
N HIS A 340 16.93 3.22 26.46
CA HIS A 340 18.17 2.46 26.67
C HIS A 340 18.17 1.05 26.08
N SER A 341 17.30 0.70 25.15
CA SER A 341 17.20 -0.67 24.67
C SER A 341 18.06 -0.99 23.43
N TRP A 342 18.89 -0.06 22.92
CA TRP A 342 19.77 -0.33 21.79
C TRP A 342 21.21 0.02 22.12
N ASP A 343 21.96 -1.01 22.57
CA ASP A 343 23.43 -1.00 22.68
C ASP A 343 23.96 -1.88 21.55
N PRO A 344 24.65 -1.35 20.53
CA PRO A 344 25.19 -2.13 19.42
C PRO A 344 26.27 -3.14 19.80
N GLY A 345 26.73 -3.13 21.06
CA GLY A 345 27.74 -4.05 21.61
C GLY A 345 27.28 -4.90 22.80
N GLY A 346 26.04 -4.74 23.28
CA GLY A 346 25.57 -5.37 24.52
C GLY A 346 24.92 -6.74 24.33
N LYS A 347 25.31 -7.70 25.17
CA LYS A 347 24.71 -9.04 25.28
C LYS A 347 23.23 -8.91 25.70
N SER A 348 22.35 -9.59 24.97
CA SER A 348 20.92 -9.71 25.27
C SER A 348 20.64 -10.03 26.73
N PRO A 349 19.80 -9.27 27.46
CA PRO A 349 19.34 -9.65 28.78
C PRO A 349 18.32 -10.81 28.66
N SER A 350 18.46 -11.79 29.54
CA SER A 350 17.58 -12.95 29.70
C SER A 350 16.09 -12.58 29.82
N ALA A 351 15.26 -13.38 29.21
CA ALA A 351 13.81 -13.25 29.09
C ALA A 351 13.11 -12.99 30.44
N ALA A 352 12.59 -11.76 30.59
CA ALA A 352 11.50 -11.45 31.52
C ALA A 352 10.29 -11.01 30.68
N PRO A 353 9.03 -11.26 31.13
CA PRO A 353 7.84 -11.06 30.32
C PRO A 353 7.66 -9.58 29.93
N LEU A 354 7.52 -9.34 28.64
CA LEU A 354 7.40 -8.03 27.99
C LEU A 354 6.05 -7.37 28.31
N PRO A 355 5.99 -6.27 29.08
CA PRO A 355 4.81 -5.44 29.11
C PRO A 355 4.94 -4.31 28.06
N SER A 356 3.97 -4.21 27.17
CA SER A 356 3.56 -3.03 26.37
C SER A 356 4.50 -2.43 25.32
N ILE A 357 5.77 -2.83 25.17
CA ILE A 357 6.67 -2.40 24.08
C ILE A 357 6.16 -2.87 22.69
N HIS A 358 5.36 -3.94 22.67
CA HIS A 358 4.70 -4.45 21.47
C HIS A 358 3.73 -3.45 20.81
N ARG A 359 3.26 -2.44 21.50
CA ARG A 359 2.30 -1.49 20.90
C ARG A 359 2.96 -0.41 20.04
N CYS A 360 4.12 0.09 20.38
CA CYS A 360 4.80 1.09 19.52
C CYS A 360 5.49 0.46 18.30
N SER A 361 6.08 -0.73 18.43
CA SER A 361 6.69 -1.46 17.30
C SER A 361 5.64 -2.17 16.43
N LEU A 362 4.51 -2.63 16.99
CA LEU A 362 3.44 -3.31 16.27
C LEU A 362 2.66 -2.40 15.31
N TYR A 363 2.61 -1.10 15.53
CA TYR A 363 2.03 -0.18 14.54
C TYR A 363 2.92 0.02 13.31
N LEU A 364 4.22 -0.22 13.41
CA LEU A 364 5.15 -0.28 12.28
C LEU A 364 5.15 -1.66 11.57
N PHE A 365 4.82 -2.74 12.28
CA PHE A 365 4.90 -4.12 11.78
C PHE A 365 3.55 -4.82 11.57
N ALA A 366 2.44 -4.27 12.01
CA ALA A 366 1.12 -4.89 11.86
C ALA A 366 0.64 -4.99 10.39
N GLY A 367 1.26 -4.25 9.46
CA GLY A 367 1.04 -4.39 8.01
C GLY A 367 1.70 -5.61 7.38
N LEU A 368 2.71 -6.22 8.03
CA LEU A 368 3.53 -7.29 7.44
C LEU A 368 2.98 -8.71 7.63
N ARG A 369 1.96 -8.92 8.46
CA ARG A 369 1.40 -10.27 8.69
C ARG A 369 0.31 -10.71 7.71
N PHE A 370 -0.06 -9.87 6.75
CA PHE A 370 -1.09 -10.22 5.75
C PHE A 370 -0.55 -10.54 4.34
N LEU A 371 0.77 -10.57 4.14
CA LEU A 371 1.40 -10.84 2.82
C LEU A 371 2.46 -11.96 2.83
N LEU A 372 2.46 -12.83 3.83
CA LEU A 372 3.21 -14.10 3.80
C LEU A 372 2.27 -15.29 3.86
#